data_a400733e14e55ae1feed1ab028e55233
#
_entry.id   a400733e14e55ae1feed1ab028e55233
#
_cell.length_a   1.000
_cell.length_b   1.000
_cell.length_c   1.000
_cell.angle_alpha   90.00
_cell.angle_beta   90.00
_cell.angle_gamma   90.00
#
_symmetry.space_group_name_H-M   'P 1'
#
loop_
_entity.id
_entity.type
_entity.pdbx_description
1 polymer ?
#
loop_
_entity_poly.entity_id
_entity_poly.type
_entity_poly.pdbx_seq_one_letter_code
_entity_poly.pdbx_strand_id
1 'polypeptide(L)'
;RAREYARKVVDRMTGKTSCEFVTDVAAELPLLMILDFFDIPGEDRHKIFEWTNVMMFGDDPDVSGGREAADTASLELMLYAHQLAGRYRNSDVKNVSSQLLNGVINGEPVSDDTFGWIFLMIIVAGNESTRTTITHAVRNLIEHPEQYRYLQENPDKIEGAIFEMLRYNPPFICMRRTATQDITVPELDNAPIKKGDKIIMYYPGANRDPEVFTDPEAFDVHRADQQDLPRDIRSFGIGRHNCFGMNLAKMEMRVMLEEILSRMDNMQFNGPVVYMKSNFVQGIK
;
A
#
# COMPACT_ATOMS: atom_id res chain seq x y z
N ARG A 1 10.32 14.18 8.07
CA ARG A 1 9.24 13.56 8.87
C ARG A 1 9.20 12.04 8.69
N ALA A 2 9.04 11.49 7.47
CA ALA A 2 8.94 10.03 7.27
C ALA A 2 10.09 9.26 7.93
N ARG A 3 11.35 9.68 7.72
CA ARG A 3 12.52 9.08 8.37
C ARG A 3 12.47 9.20 9.91
N GLU A 4 11.97 10.31 10.44
CA GLU A 4 11.79 10.48 11.88
C GLU A 4 10.74 9.51 12.45
N TYR A 5 9.63 9.32 11.71
CA TYR A 5 8.60 8.36 12.09
C TYR A 5 9.12 6.92 12.01
N ALA A 6 9.79 6.55 10.91
CA ALA A 6 10.40 5.23 10.78
C ALA A 6 11.37 4.93 11.94
N ARG A 7 12.24 5.90 12.27
CA ARG A 7 13.15 5.77 13.42
C ARG A 7 12.41 5.56 14.73
N LYS A 8 11.37 6.36 15.03
CA LYS A 8 10.56 6.22 16.25
C LYS A 8 9.85 4.86 16.33
N VAL A 9 9.42 4.33 15.19
CA VAL A 9 8.80 3.00 15.12
C VAL A 9 9.83 1.93 15.50
N VAL A 10 11.00 1.95 14.87
CA VAL A 10 12.07 0.99 15.14
C VAL A 10 12.66 1.16 16.56
N ASP A 11 12.75 2.40 17.07
CA ASP A 11 13.19 2.67 18.46
C ASP A 11 12.33 1.93 19.49
N ARG A 12 11.03 1.82 19.26
CA ARG A 12 10.12 1.09 20.16
C ARG A 12 10.38 -0.41 20.20
N MET A 13 11.09 -0.95 19.22
CA MET A 13 11.47 -2.36 19.15
C MET A 13 12.80 -2.64 19.84
N THR A 14 13.59 -1.62 20.12
CA THR A 14 14.90 -1.78 20.79
C THR A 14 14.75 -2.46 22.15
N GLY A 15 15.49 -3.55 22.35
CA GLY A 15 15.46 -4.34 23.59
C GLY A 15 14.28 -5.33 23.69
N LYS A 16 13.37 -5.36 22.73
CA LYS A 16 12.34 -6.42 22.66
C LYS A 16 12.90 -7.66 22.00
N THR A 17 12.48 -8.82 22.47
CA THR A 17 12.84 -10.13 21.89
C THR A 17 11.83 -10.60 20.84
N SER A 18 10.65 -10.01 20.79
CA SER A 18 9.60 -10.30 19.80
C SER A 18 8.63 -9.13 19.67
N CYS A 19 7.92 -9.06 18.54
CA CYS A 19 6.84 -8.10 18.32
C CYS A 19 5.82 -8.68 17.32
N GLU A 20 4.62 -8.09 17.28
CA GLU A 20 3.67 -8.26 16.19
C GLU A 20 4.07 -7.32 15.07
N PHE A 21 4.85 -7.83 14.10
CA PHE A 21 5.51 -7.00 13.09
C PHE A 21 4.52 -6.17 12.27
N VAL A 22 3.37 -6.74 11.93
CA VAL A 22 2.35 -6.07 11.11
C VAL A 22 1.81 -4.82 11.82
N THR A 23 1.38 -4.97 13.08
CA THR A 23 0.73 -3.89 13.82
C THR A 23 1.72 -2.96 14.52
N ASP A 24 2.84 -3.50 15.04
CA ASP A 24 3.79 -2.72 15.83
C ASP A 24 4.80 -1.96 14.97
N VAL A 25 5.03 -2.43 13.72
CA VAL A 25 6.08 -1.88 12.84
C VAL A 25 5.51 -1.47 11.48
N ALA A 26 4.99 -2.40 10.68
CA ALA A 26 4.69 -2.15 9.28
C ALA A 26 3.52 -1.19 9.08
N ALA A 27 2.49 -1.23 9.93
CA ALA A 27 1.32 -0.36 9.85
C ALA A 27 1.57 1.06 10.37
N GLU A 28 2.56 1.24 11.24
CA GLU A 28 2.76 2.49 11.96
C GLU A 28 3.17 3.65 11.05
N LEU A 29 4.17 3.43 10.18
CA LEU A 29 4.68 4.52 9.33
C LEU A 29 3.64 5.02 8.33
N PRO A 30 2.98 4.16 7.51
CA PRO A 30 1.96 4.63 6.57
C PRO A 30 0.82 5.38 7.26
N LEU A 31 0.37 4.89 8.42
CA LEU A 31 -0.68 5.53 9.18
C LEU A 31 -0.26 6.93 9.67
N LEU A 32 0.95 7.07 10.25
CA LEU A 32 1.47 8.36 10.71
C LEU A 32 1.64 9.35 9.54
N MET A 33 2.06 8.87 8.37
CA MET A 33 2.21 9.71 7.17
C MET A 33 0.86 10.24 6.67
N ILE A 34 -0.18 9.41 6.70
CA ILE A 34 -1.53 9.79 6.31
C ILE A 34 -2.13 10.81 7.29
N LEU A 35 -1.96 10.60 8.60
CA LEU A 35 -2.41 11.55 9.62
C LEU A 35 -1.75 12.92 9.42
N ASP A 36 -0.44 12.93 9.19
CA ASP A 36 0.32 14.15 8.93
C ASP A 36 -0.10 14.82 7.61
N PHE A 37 -0.42 14.03 6.59
CA PHE A 37 -0.84 14.52 5.28
C PHE A 37 -2.17 15.28 5.34
N PHE A 38 -3.14 14.78 6.08
CA PHE A 38 -4.46 15.41 6.25
C PHE A 38 -4.57 16.30 7.50
N ASP A 39 -3.50 16.42 8.30
CA ASP A 39 -3.50 17.11 9.59
C ASP A 39 -4.58 16.55 10.55
N ILE A 40 -4.59 15.22 10.67
CA ILE A 40 -5.52 14.49 11.55
C ILE A 40 -4.93 14.44 12.95
N PRO A 41 -5.72 14.72 14.01
CA PRO A 41 -5.28 14.58 15.39
C PRO A 41 -4.77 13.16 15.72
N GLY A 42 -3.67 13.09 16.48
CA GLY A 42 -3.06 11.80 16.83
C GLY A 42 -3.96 10.87 17.65
N GLU A 43 -4.92 11.44 18.43
CA GLU A 43 -5.92 10.69 19.17
C GLU A 43 -6.91 9.92 18.27
N ASP A 44 -7.11 10.35 17.02
CA ASP A 44 -8.01 9.69 16.08
C ASP A 44 -7.32 8.55 15.31
N ARG A 45 -6.01 8.34 15.49
CA ARG A 45 -5.22 7.34 14.80
C ARG A 45 -5.82 5.93 14.88
N HIS A 46 -6.24 5.53 16.06
CA HIS A 46 -6.80 4.19 16.29
C HIS A 46 -8.08 3.96 15.49
N LYS A 47 -8.98 4.95 15.49
CA LYS A 47 -10.24 4.87 14.73
C LYS A 47 -9.97 4.74 13.23
N ILE A 48 -9.08 5.57 12.69
CA ILE A 48 -8.72 5.51 11.26
C ILE A 48 -8.15 4.13 10.90
N PHE A 49 -7.25 3.60 11.74
CA PHE A 49 -6.68 2.27 11.53
C PHE A 49 -7.75 1.17 11.56
N GLU A 50 -8.63 1.18 12.55
CA GLU A 50 -9.71 0.21 12.68
C GLU A 50 -10.67 0.25 11.49
N TRP A 51 -11.14 1.44 11.10
CA TRP A 51 -12.03 1.59 9.97
C TRP A 51 -11.42 1.12 8.65
N THR A 52 -10.17 1.48 8.37
CA THR A 52 -9.49 1.04 7.15
C THR A 52 -9.26 -0.47 7.13
N ASN A 53 -8.92 -1.06 8.27
CA ASN A 53 -8.72 -2.49 8.41
C ASN A 53 -10.02 -3.28 8.15
N VAL A 54 -11.13 -2.84 8.77
CA VAL A 54 -12.46 -3.45 8.57
C VAL A 54 -12.91 -3.30 7.11
N MET A 55 -12.68 -2.15 6.47
CA MET A 55 -13.05 -1.94 5.07
C MET A 55 -12.28 -2.86 4.11
N MET A 56 -10.98 -3.03 4.34
CA MET A 56 -10.12 -3.78 3.43
C MET A 56 -10.21 -5.29 3.60
N PHE A 57 -10.50 -5.75 4.80
CA PHE A 57 -10.51 -7.16 5.16
C PHE A 57 -11.85 -7.63 5.73
N GLY A 58 -12.94 -6.95 5.36
CA GLY A 58 -14.28 -7.28 5.83
C GLY A 58 -14.76 -8.69 5.50
N ASP A 59 -14.18 -9.33 4.48
CA ASP A 59 -14.45 -10.71 4.12
C ASP A 59 -13.65 -11.73 4.98
N ASP A 60 -12.65 -11.28 5.74
CA ASP A 60 -11.89 -12.15 6.65
C ASP A 60 -12.64 -12.28 8.00
N PRO A 61 -13.09 -13.48 8.38
CA PRO A 61 -13.88 -13.70 9.59
C PRO A 61 -13.15 -13.36 10.89
N ASP A 62 -11.81 -13.28 10.86
CA ASP A 62 -11.02 -12.96 12.04
C ASP A 62 -10.85 -11.44 12.25
N VAL A 63 -11.20 -10.63 11.24
CA VAL A 63 -10.98 -9.17 11.26
C VAL A 63 -12.26 -8.39 11.53
N SER A 64 -13.40 -8.88 11.07
CA SER A 64 -14.60 -8.04 11.08
C SER A 64 -15.93 -8.78 11.23
N GLY A 65 -16.98 -8.01 11.50
CA GLY A 65 -18.39 -8.43 11.43
C GLY A 65 -18.94 -8.56 10.00
N GLY A 66 -18.08 -8.75 8.98
CA GLY A 66 -18.50 -8.95 7.60
C GLY A 66 -18.80 -7.64 6.86
N ARG A 67 -19.57 -7.76 5.76
CA ARG A 67 -19.85 -6.65 4.84
C ARG A 67 -20.56 -5.47 5.52
N GLU A 68 -21.47 -5.74 6.44
CA GLU A 68 -22.19 -4.69 7.18
C GLU A 68 -21.23 -3.82 8.01
N ALA A 69 -20.24 -4.44 8.65
CA ALA A 69 -19.22 -3.71 9.38
C ALA A 69 -18.34 -2.87 8.44
N ALA A 70 -17.99 -3.39 7.24
CA ALA A 70 -17.25 -2.64 6.25
C ALA A 70 -18.01 -1.44 5.70
N ASP A 71 -19.32 -1.59 5.45
CA ASP A 71 -20.20 -0.49 5.03
C ASP A 71 -20.32 0.57 6.14
N THR A 72 -20.43 0.15 7.41
CA THR A 72 -20.44 1.05 8.57
C THR A 72 -19.13 1.80 8.70
N ALA A 73 -17.99 1.13 8.59
CA ALA A 73 -16.68 1.76 8.65
C ALA A 73 -16.47 2.79 7.52
N SER A 74 -16.98 2.50 6.32
CA SER A 74 -16.97 3.44 5.19
C SER A 74 -17.77 4.70 5.51
N LEU A 75 -18.97 4.54 6.11
CA LEU A 75 -19.81 5.66 6.52
C LEU A 75 -19.13 6.51 7.59
N GLU A 76 -18.54 5.88 8.60
CA GLU A 76 -17.82 6.58 9.68
C GLU A 76 -16.64 7.38 9.14
N LEU A 77 -15.85 6.81 8.21
CA LEU A 77 -14.77 7.52 7.53
C LEU A 77 -15.28 8.71 6.71
N MET A 78 -16.42 8.57 6.03
CA MET A 78 -17.03 9.66 5.28
C MET A 78 -17.50 10.78 6.21
N LEU A 79 -18.16 10.44 7.33
CA LEU A 79 -18.60 11.41 8.34
C LEU A 79 -17.40 12.14 8.95
N TYR A 80 -16.33 11.42 9.21
CA TYR A 80 -15.08 12.02 9.70
C TYR A 80 -14.48 12.99 8.67
N ALA A 81 -14.47 12.63 7.39
CA ALA A 81 -14.03 13.52 6.32
C ALA A 81 -14.87 14.81 6.25
N HIS A 82 -16.18 14.73 6.43
CA HIS A 82 -17.05 15.93 6.49
C HIS A 82 -16.73 16.81 7.70
N GLN A 83 -16.38 16.22 8.86
CA GLN A 83 -15.91 17.00 10.02
C GLN A 83 -14.59 17.72 9.72
N LEU A 84 -13.64 17.05 9.02
CA LEU A 84 -12.41 17.69 8.55
C LEU A 84 -12.70 18.80 7.53
N ALA A 85 -13.65 18.59 6.61
CA ALA A 85 -14.07 19.60 5.66
C ALA A 85 -14.60 20.85 6.37
N GLY A 86 -15.46 20.69 7.38
CA GLY A 86 -15.94 21.79 8.22
C GLY A 86 -14.82 22.54 8.96
N ARG A 87 -13.75 21.83 9.36
CA ARG A 87 -12.58 22.43 10.04
C ARG A 87 -11.70 23.24 9.12
N TYR A 88 -11.45 22.74 7.88
CA TYR A 88 -10.43 23.29 6.99
C TYR A 88 -10.97 24.13 5.84
N ARG A 89 -12.27 24.10 5.54
CA ARG A 89 -12.90 24.97 4.55
C ARG A 89 -12.80 26.43 5.02
N ASN A 90 -12.27 27.29 4.16
CA ASN A 90 -11.98 28.69 4.46
C ASN A 90 -11.01 28.91 5.64
N SER A 91 -10.19 27.91 5.97
CA SER A 91 -9.14 28.01 6.97
C SER A 91 -7.87 28.62 6.37
N ASP A 92 -7.16 29.41 7.15
CA ASP A 92 -5.83 29.94 6.79
C ASP A 92 -4.72 28.88 6.96
N VAL A 93 -5.03 27.71 7.50
CA VAL A 93 -4.09 26.61 7.67
C VAL A 93 -3.69 26.07 6.30
N LYS A 94 -2.39 25.97 6.03
CA LYS A 94 -1.83 25.46 4.78
C LYS A 94 -1.49 23.97 4.93
N ASN A 95 -2.49 23.11 4.82
CA ASN A 95 -2.34 21.67 4.76
C ASN A 95 -3.02 21.11 3.50
N VAL A 96 -2.92 19.80 3.25
CA VAL A 96 -3.52 19.18 2.08
C VAL A 96 -5.04 19.25 2.12
N SER A 97 -5.66 19.08 3.31
CA SER A 97 -7.11 19.19 3.47
C SER A 97 -7.63 20.56 3.00
N SER A 98 -7.02 21.66 3.47
CA SER A 98 -7.43 23.01 3.06
C SER A 98 -7.16 23.28 1.58
N GLN A 99 -6.04 22.78 1.02
CA GLN A 99 -5.72 22.95 -0.40
C GLN A 99 -6.73 22.21 -1.30
N LEU A 100 -7.11 20.99 -0.94
CA LEU A 100 -8.13 20.22 -1.67
C LEU A 100 -9.50 20.90 -1.59
N LEU A 101 -9.93 21.32 -0.41
CA LEU A 101 -11.24 21.94 -0.18
C LEU A 101 -11.40 23.30 -0.86
N ASN A 102 -10.31 24.03 -1.04
CA ASN A 102 -10.30 25.32 -1.75
C ASN A 102 -9.93 25.17 -3.25
N GLY A 103 -9.80 23.92 -3.73
CA GLY A 103 -9.51 23.60 -5.11
C GLY A 103 -10.76 23.59 -5.99
N VAL A 104 -10.50 23.41 -7.29
CA VAL A 104 -11.53 23.30 -8.34
C VAL A 104 -11.29 22.03 -9.14
N ILE A 105 -12.35 21.24 -9.37
CA ILE A 105 -12.34 20.05 -10.21
C ILE A 105 -13.36 20.23 -11.33
N ASN A 106 -12.92 20.12 -12.58
CA ASN A 106 -13.75 20.33 -13.78
C ASN A 106 -14.50 21.68 -13.81
N GLY A 107 -13.91 22.72 -13.26
CA GLY A 107 -14.51 24.06 -13.21
C GLY A 107 -15.40 24.33 -11.98
N GLU A 108 -15.69 23.31 -11.18
CA GLU A 108 -16.54 23.42 -9.98
C GLU A 108 -15.71 23.36 -8.69
N PRO A 109 -16.06 24.12 -7.65
CA PRO A 109 -15.43 24.03 -6.34
C PRO A 109 -15.56 22.60 -5.78
N VAL A 110 -14.55 22.14 -5.06
CA VAL A 110 -14.60 20.84 -4.37
C VAL A 110 -15.66 20.87 -3.28
N SER A 111 -16.71 20.05 -3.42
CA SER A 111 -17.73 19.85 -2.39
C SER A 111 -17.19 19.02 -1.22
N ASP A 112 -17.89 19.04 -0.07
CA ASP A 112 -17.55 18.20 1.07
C ASP A 112 -17.65 16.71 0.73
N ASP A 113 -18.63 16.31 -0.09
CA ASP A 113 -18.73 14.93 -0.59
C ASP A 113 -17.55 14.55 -1.48
N THR A 114 -17.15 15.42 -2.41
CA THR A 114 -15.99 15.18 -3.27
C THR A 114 -14.71 15.04 -2.43
N PHE A 115 -14.52 15.91 -1.45
CA PHE A 115 -13.42 15.79 -0.50
C PHE A 115 -13.50 14.48 0.27
N GLY A 116 -14.66 14.09 0.74
CA GLY A 116 -14.90 12.84 1.47
C GLY A 116 -14.47 11.61 0.65
N TRP A 117 -14.84 11.54 -0.63
CA TRP A 117 -14.41 10.45 -1.52
C TRP A 117 -12.91 10.44 -1.77
N ILE A 118 -12.28 11.61 -1.96
CA ILE A 118 -10.82 11.73 -2.12
C ILE A 118 -10.12 11.28 -0.84
N PHE A 119 -10.59 11.74 0.32
CA PHE A 119 -10.06 11.37 1.63
C PHE A 119 -10.12 9.86 1.84
N LEU A 120 -11.31 9.27 1.70
CA LEU A 120 -11.51 7.82 1.85
C LEU A 120 -10.60 7.02 0.92
N MET A 121 -10.51 7.41 -0.35
CA MET A 121 -9.64 6.74 -1.31
C MET A 121 -8.17 6.78 -0.89
N ILE A 122 -7.66 7.94 -0.46
CA ILE A 122 -6.24 8.08 -0.08
C ILE A 122 -5.94 7.34 1.22
N ILE A 123 -6.81 7.45 2.23
CA ILE A 123 -6.65 6.76 3.52
C ILE A 123 -6.56 5.24 3.31
N VAL A 124 -7.52 4.67 2.59
CA VAL A 124 -7.59 3.23 2.36
C VAL A 124 -6.44 2.74 1.49
N ALA A 125 -6.20 3.41 0.36
CA ALA A 125 -5.16 2.97 -0.58
C ALA A 125 -3.74 3.12 -0.02
N GLY A 126 -3.47 4.17 0.74
CA GLY A 126 -2.12 4.50 1.21
C GLY A 126 -1.69 3.73 2.46
N ASN A 127 -2.64 3.33 3.31
CA ASN A 127 -2.32 2.58 4.53
C ASN A 127 -2.02 1.11 4.25
N GLU A 128 -3.01 0.39 3.71
CA GLU A 128 -2.96 -1.07 3.61
C GLU A 128 -1.92 -1.59 2.62
N SER A 129 -1.77 -0.94 1.47
CA SER A 129 -0.83 -1.39 0.45
C SER A 129 0.63 -1.24 0.90
N THR A 130 0.98 -0.14 1.55
CA THR A 130 2.34 0.10 2.04
C THR A 130 2.67 -0.81 3.23
N ARG A 131 1.74 -0.98 4.18
CA ARG A 131 1.86 -1.95 5.28
C ARG A 131 2.12 -3.36 4.76
N THR A 132 1.28 -3.83 3.84
CA THR A 132 1.41 -5.15 3.22
C THR A 132 2.76 -5.31 2.53
N THR A 133 3.21 -4.31 1.79
CA THR A 133 4.51 -4.38 1.08
C THR A 133 5.69 -4.42 2.04
N ILE A 134 5.70 -3.58 3.11
CA ILE A 134 6.75 -3.62 4.14
C ILE A 134 6.78 -4.97 4.84
N THR A 135 5.61 -5.53 5.17
CA THR A 135 5.50 -6.85 5.80
C THR A 135 6.09 -7.96 4.93
N HIS A 136 5.71 -7.99 3.64
CA HIS A 136 6.26 -8.96 2.70
C HIS A 136 7.75 -8.76 2.44
N ALA A 137 8.22 -7.52 2.36
CA ALA A 137 9.63 -7.22 2.19
C ALA A 137 10.47 -7.85 3.31
N VAL A 138 10.08 -7.63 4.57
CA VAL A 138 10.80 -8.20 5.72
C VAL A 138 10.64 -9.72 5.78
N ARG A 139 9.44 -10.25 5.50
CA ARG A 139 9.22 -11.69 5.38
C ARG A 139 10.19 -12.33 4.37
N ASN A 140 10.26 -11.79 3.15
CA ASN A 140 11.14 -12.31 2.11
C ASN A 140 12.62 -12.25 2.54
N LEU A 141 13.03 -11.17 3.19
CA LEU A 141 14.40 -11.04 3.69
C LEU A 141 14.74 -12.02 4.82
N ILE A 142 13.77 -12.38 5.68
CA ILE A 142 13.94 -13.44 6.68
C ILE A 142 14.10 -14.81 5.99
N GLU A 143 13.34 -15.06 4.93
CA GLU A 143 13.42 -16.31 4.14
C GLU A 143 14.69 -16.39 3.28
N HIS A 144 15.35 -15.26 3.01
CA HIS A 144 16.57 -15.14 2.20
C HIS A 144 17.65 -14.36 2.94
N PRO A 145 18.26 -14.92 3.98
CA PRO A 145 19.17 -14.21 4.87
C PRO A 145 20.47 -13.72 4.18
N GLU A 146 20.86 -14.34 3.07
CA GLU A 146 21.99 -13.86 2.24
C GLU A 146 21.67 -12.52 1.56
N GLN A 147 20.42 -12.33 1.10
CA GLN A 147 19.96 -11.09 0.49
C GLN A 147 19.74 -10.00 1.55
N TYR A 148 19.29 -10.40 2.74
CA TYR A 148 19.23 -9.50 3.89
C TYR A 148 20.60 -8.88 4.18
N ARG A 149 21.64 -9.72 4.35
CA ARG A 149 23.02 -9.28 4.61
C ARG A 149 23.57 -8.42 3.47
N TYR A 150 23.28 -8.80 2.23
CA TYR A 150 23.70 -8.00 1.08
C TYR A 150 23.13 -6.57 1.15
N LEU A 151 21.86 -6.38 1.49
CA LEU A 151 21.27 -5.04 1.62
C LEU A 151 21.78 -4.27 2.83
N GLN A 152 22.18 -4.94 3.92
CA GLN A 152 22.85 -4.30 5.05
C GLN A 152 24.22 -3.73 4.64
N GLU A 153 24.99 -4.48 3.85
CA GLU A 153 26.31 -4.10 3.37
C GLU A 153 26.26 -3.08 2.22
N ASN A 154 25.12 -3.03 1.49
CA ASN A 154 24.93 -2.19 0.31
C ASN A 154 23.62 -1.36 0.39
N PRO A 155 23.51 -0.39 1.29
CA PRO A 155 22.27 0.37 1.50
C PRO A 155 21.85 1.22 0.29
N ASP A 156 22.75 1.53 -0.63
CA ASP A 156 22.46 2.18 -1.92
C ASP A 156 21.62 1.29 -2.86
N LYS A 157 21.59 -0.03 -2.64
CA LYS A 157 20.80 -1.00 -3.40
C LYS A 157 19.34 -1.14 -2.92
N ILE A 158 19.00 -0.58 -1.78
CA ILE A 158 17.64 -0.70 -1.20
C ILE A 158 16.57 -0.16 -2.18
N GLU A 159 16.84 0.93 -2.89
CA GLU A 159 15.87 1.50 -3.84
C GLU A 159 15.55 0.54 -4.99
N GLY A 160 16.54 -0.13 -5.55
CA GLY A 160 16.34 -1.17 -6.56
C GLY A 160 15.61 -2.40 -5.99
N ALA A 161 16.02 -2.86 -4.81
CA ALA A 161 15.41 -4.00 -4.14
C ALA A 161 13.91 -3.79 -3.83
N ILE A 162 13.45 -2.55 -3.55
CA ILE A 162 12.04 -2.23 -3.36
C ILE A 162 11.20 -2.62 -4.58
N PHE A 163 11.71 -2.42 -5.79
CA PHE A 163 10.98 -2.83 -6.99
C PHE A 163 10.87 -4.35 -7.12
N GLU A 164 11.91 -5.10 -6.72
CA GLU A 164 11.83 -6.56 -6.67
C GLU A 164 10.85 -7.05 -5.59
N MET A 165 10.83 -6.43 -4.41
CA MET A 165 9.85 -6.71 -3.36
C MET A 165 8.41 -6.51 -3.86
N LEU A 166 8.18 -5.40 -4.58
CA LEU A 166 6.89 -5.10 -5.21
C LEU A 166 6.55 -6.06 -6.35
N ARG A 167 7.53 -6.48 -7.15
CA ARG A 167 7.34 -7.48 -8.20
C ARG A 167 6.91 -8.82 -7.60
N TYR A 168 7.68 -9.28 -6.63
CA TYR A 168 7.52 -10.61 -6.05
C TYR A 168 6.23 -10.73 -5.23
N ASN A 169 5.91 -9.72 -4.42
CA ASN A 169 4.67 -9.66 -3.66
C ASN A 169 3.94 -8.32 -3.90
N PRO A 170 3.22 -8.18 -5.03
CA PRO A 170 2.38 -6.98 -5.23
C PRO A 170 1.29 -6.95 -4.16
N PRO A 171 1.08 -5.82 -3.46
CA PRO A 171 0.11 -5.76 -2.36
C PRO A 171 -1.32 -6.04 -2.83
N PHE A 172 -1.66 -5.62 -4.04
CA PHE A 172 -2.94 -5.94 -4.67
C PHE A 172 -2.82 -7.16 -5.59
N ILE A 173 -3.77 -8.09 -5.46
CA ILE A 173 -3.86 -9.27 -6.31
C ILE A 173 -4.38 -8.88 -7.68
N CYS A 174 -5.43 -8.07 -7.72
CA CYS A 174 -6.02 -7.66 -8.99
C CYS A 174 -6.70 -6.30 -8.92
N MET A 175 -6.87 -5.70 -10.09
CA MET A 175 -7.75 -4.55 -10.30
C MET A 175 -8.73 -4.86 -11.43
N ARG A 176 -9.94 -4.33 -11.33
CA ARG A 176 -11.01 -4.55 -12.31
C ARG A 176 -11.22 -3.33 -13.19
N ARG A 177 -11.51 -3.59 -14.46
CA ARG A 177 -12.05 -2.60 -15.40
C ARG A 177 -13.39 -3.09 -15.94
N THR A 178 -14.20 -2.15 -16.44
CA THR A 178 -15.44 -2.47 -17.15
C THR A 178 -15.29 -1.93 -18.58
N ALA A 179 -15.52 -2.78 -19.56
CA ALA A 179 -15.48 -2.38 -20.97
C ALA A 179 -16.58 -1.35 -21.25
N THR A 180 -16.21 -0.22 -21.85
CA THR A 180 -17.15 0.85 -22.21
C THR A 180 -17.74 0.69 -23.61
N GLN A 181 -17.14 -0.18 -24.41
CA GLN A 181 -17.57 -0.52 -25.78
C GLN A 181 -17.14 -1.95 -26.11
N ASP A 182 -17.67 -2.50 -27.21
CA ASP A 182 -17.21 -3.78 -27.76
C ASP A 182 -15.80 -3.59 -28.32
N ILE A 183 -14.88 -4.49 -27.96
CA ILE A 183 -13.49 -4.52 -28.47
C ILE A 183 -13.06 -5.96 -28.73
N THR A 184 -12.01 -6.12 -29.48
CA THR A 184 -11.23 -7.38 -29.60
C THR A 184 -9.81 -7.12 -29.14
N VAL A 185 -9.18 -8.13 -28.56
CA VAL A 185 -7.80 -8.06 -28.07
C VAL A 185 -6.95 -9.00 -28.92
N PRO A 186 -6.13 -8.46 -29.86
CA PRO A 186 -5.34 -9.29 -30.76
C PRO A 186 -4.40 -10.26 -30.02
N GLU A 187 -3.80 -9.80 -28.93
CA GLU A 187 -2.87 -10.58 -28.11
C GLU A 187 -3.54 -11.73 -27.35
N LEU A 188 -4.87 -11.77 -27.33
CA LEU A 188 -5.67 -12.85 -26.76
C LEU A 188 -6.46 -13.60 -27.87
N ASP A 189 -5.82 -13.94 -28.96
CA ASP A 189 -6.43 -14.65 -30.11
C ASP A 189 -7.69 -13.95 -30.63
N ASN A 190 -7.68 -12.64 -30.65
CA ASN A 190 -8.84 -11.80 -31.01
C ASN A 190 -10.09 -12.07 -30.15
N ALA A 191 -9.90 -12.42 -28.87
CA ALA A 191 -11.01 -12.63 -27.95
C ALA A 191 -11.95 -11.42 -27.92
N PRO A 192 -13.26 -11.62 -28.13
CA PRO A 192 -14.24 -10.54 -28.09
C PRO A 192 -14.52 -10.16 -26.64
N ILE A 193 -14.46 -8.86 -26.34
CA ILE A 193 -14.88 -8.29 -25.06
C ILE A 193 -16.07 -7.38 -25.35
N LYS A 194 -17.20 -7.63 -24.72
CA LYS A 194 -18.42 -6.87 -24.89
C LYS A 194 -18.49 -5.69 -23.95
N LYS A 195 -19.19 -4.63 -24.37
CA LYS A 195 -19.56 -3.51 -23.47
C LYS A 195 -20.22 -4.05 -22.19
N GLY A 196 -19.70 -3.63 -21.05
CA GLY A 196 -20.17 -4.08 -19.72
C GLY A 196 -19.38 -5.26 -19.14
N ASP A 197 -18.59 -5.96 -19.93
CA ASP A 197 -17.74 -7.05 -19.45
C ASP A 197 -16.73 -6.56 -18.40
N LYS A 198 -16.43 -7.46 -17.45
CA LYS A 198 -15.46 -7.23 -16.39
C LYS A 198 -14.11 -7.81 -16.78
N ILE A 199 -13.10 -6.95 -16.84
CA ILE A 199 -11.72 -7.31 -17.16
C ILE A 199 -10.94 -7.27 -15.86
N ILE A 200 -10.33 -8.40 -15.51
CA ILE A 200 -9.47 -8.51 -14.32
C ILE A 200 -8.01 -8.42 -14.76
N MET A 201 -7.30 -7.46 -14.22
CA MET A 201 -5.85 -7.33 -14.35
C MET A 201 -5.21 -8.03 -13.15
N TYR A 202 -4.60 -9.19 -13.38
CA TYR A 202 -4.00 -10.03 -12.35
C TYR A 202 -2.51 -9.68 -12.18
N TYR A 203 -2.20 -8.88 -11.17
CA TYR A 203 -0.84 -8.34 -10.97
C TYR A 203 0.23 -9.38 -10.65
N PRO A 204 -0.02 -10.38 -9.78
CA PRO A 204 0.98 -11.42 -9.54
C PRO A 204 1.38 -12.18 -10.82
N GLY A 205 0.42 -12.44 -11.71
CA GLY A 205 0.70 -13.07 -13.01
C GLY A 205 1.54 -12.17 -13.92
N ALA A 206 1.13 -10.89 -14.06
CA ALA A 206 1.88 -9.93 -14.87
C ALA A 206 3.33 -9.71 -14.38
N ASN A 207 3.54 -9.77 -13.05
CA ASN A 207 4.86 -9.61 -12.44
C ASN A 207 5.70 -10.92 -12.46
N ARG A 208 5.13 -12.02 -12.96
CA ARG A 208 5.79 -13.32 -13.13
C ARG A 208 5.78 -13.81 -14.56
N ASP A 209 5.52 -12.92 -15.51
CA ASP A 209 5.53 -13.25 -16.92
C ASP A 209 6.94 -13.67 -17.35
N PRO A 210 7.16 -14.94 -17.80
CA PRO A 210 8.48 -15.43 -18.20
C PRO A 210 8.99 -14.79 -19.49
N GLU A 211 8.13 -14.13 -20.27
CA GLU A 211 8.56 -13.33 -21.42
C GLU A 211 9.19 -12.00 -21.01
N VAL A 212 8.94 -11.55 -19.77
CA VAL A 212 9.45 -10.29 -19.24
C VAL A 212 10.53 -10.52 -18.17
N PHE A 213 10.34 -11.52 -17.30
CA PHE A 213 11.22 -11.77 -16.16
C PHE A 213 11.93 -13.12 -16.26
N THR A 214 13.26 -13.13 -16.26
CA THR A 214 14.04 -14.36 -16.11
C THR A 214 13.86 -14.90 -14.69
N ASP A 215 13.66 -16.21 -14.54
CA ASP A 215 13.40 -16.86 -13.25
C ASP A 215 12.34 -16.12 -12.43
N PRO A 216 11.10 -15.97 -12.94
CA PRO A 216 10.09 -15.09 -12.36
C PRO A 216 9.64 -15.50 -10.94
N GLU A 217 9.83 -16.78 -10.58
CA GLU A 217 9.50 -17.32 -9.25
C GLU A 217 10.62 -17.10 -8.23
N ALA A 218 11.81 -16.66 -8.64
CA ALA A 218 12.89 -16.33 -7.73
C ALA A 218 12.73 -14.91 -7.16
N PHE A 219 12.94 -14.76 -5.85
CA PHE A 219 13.15 -13.47 -5.21
C PHE A 219 14.63 -13.11 -5.32
N ASP A 220 14.95 -12.00 -5.97
CA ASP A 220 16.33 -11.58 -6.23
C ASP A 220 16.47 -10.06 -6.14
N VAL A 221 17.06 -9.57 -5.04
CA VAL A 221 17.29 -8.13 -4.82
C VAL A 221 18.29 -7.50 -5.81
N HIS A 222 19.06 -8.33 -6.55
CA HIS A 222 19.98 -7.88 -7.60
C HIS A 222 19.28 -7.68 -8.95
N ARG A 223 18.03 -8.08 -9.10
CA ARG A 223 17.29 -8.01 -10.37
C ARG A 223 17.26 -6.59 -10.97
N ALA A 224 17.17 -5.57 -10.13
CA ALA A 224 17.21 -4.17 -10.58
C ALA A 224 18.53 -3.74 -11.25
N ASP A 225 19.63 -4.47 -11.03
CA ASP A 225 20.92 -4.22 -11.69
C ASP A 225 20.93 -4.78 -13.13
N GLN A 226 20.00 -5.67 -13.46
CA GLN A 226 19.93 -6.40 -14.73
C GLN A 226 18.72 -6.02 -15.59
N GLN A 227 17.70 -5.42 -14.99
CA GLN A 227 16.40 -5.16 -15.63
C GLN A 227 15.80 -3.83 -15.16
N ASP A 228 15.07 -3.16 -16.05
CA ASP A 228 14.33 -1.92 -15.74
C ASP A 228 13.01 -2.25 -15.00
N LEU A 229 13.13 -2.68 -13.74
CA LEU A 229 11.99 -3.03 -12.91
C LEU A 229 10.94 -1.92 -12.80
N PRO A 230 11.31 -0.62 -12.65
CA PRO A 230 10.33 0.46 -12.65
C PRO A 230 9.39 0.47 -13.86
N ARG A 231 9.89 0.10 -15.03
CA ARG A 231 9.11 0.01 -16.27
C ARG A 231 8.29 -1.29 -16.34
N ASP A 232 8.87 -2.40 -15.88
CA ASP A 232 8.38 -3.73 -16.19
C ASP A 232 7.35 -4.27 -15.19
N ILE A 233 7.43 -3.87 -13.91
CA ILE A 233 6.43 -4.28 -12.89
C ILE A 233 5.07 -3.61 -13.09
N ARG A 234 4.02 -4.30 -12.59
CA ARG A 234 2.63 -3.79 -12.66
C ARG A 234 2.01 -3.49 -11.29
N SER A 235 2.77 -3.59 -10.20
CA SER A 235 2.28 -3.37 -8.83
C SER A 235 1.70 -1.99 -8.60
N PHE A 236 2.16 -0.98 -9.32
CA PHE A 236 1.61 0.37 -9.32
C PHE A 236 0.59 0.63 -10.43
N GLY A 237 0.20 -0.41 -11.17
CA GLY A 237 -0.66 -0.25 -12.34
C GLY A 237 0.06 0.39 -13.54
N ILE A 238 -0.74 0.85 -14.52
CA ILE A 238 -0.25 1.46 -15.76
C ILE A 238 -1.27 2.45 -16.32
N GLY A 239 -0.80 3.40 -17.13
CA GLY A 239 -1.65 4.36 -17.84
C GLY A 239 -2.31 5.38 -16.92
N ARG A 240 -3.56 5.74 -17.22
CA ARG A 240 -4.29 6.80 -16.48
C ARG A 240 -4.58 6.47 -15.01
N HIS A 241 -4.54 5.19 -14.67
CA HIS A 241 -4.74 4.69 -13.30
C HIS A 241 -3.42 4.27 -12.63
N ASN A 242 -2.27 4.71 -13.15
CA ASN A 242 -1.01 4.53 -12.43
C ASN A 242 -1.12 5.10 -11.01
N CYS A 243 -0.52 4.42 -10.04
CA CYS A 243 -0.62 4.79 -8.64
C CYS A 243 -0.19 6.23 -8.39
N PHE A 244 -1.10 7.05 -7.88
CA PHE A 244 -0.83 8.44 -7.52
C PHE A 244 0.18 8.52 -6.37
N GLY A 245 0.09 7.60 -5.40
CA GLY A 245 0.94 7.53 -4.21
C GLY A 245 2.29 6.82 -4.41
N MET A 246 2.65 6.39 -5.63
CA MET A 246 3.84 5.57 -5.89
C MET A 246 5.13 6.14 -5.26
N ASN A 247 5.36 7.43 -5.38
CA ASN A 247 6.57 8.06 -4.86
C ASN A 247 6.56 8.13 -3.33
N LEU A 248 5.41 8.34 -2.72
CA LEU A 248 5.24 8.31 -1.27
C LEU A 248 5.49 6.90 -0.73
N ALA A 249 4.83 5.90 -1.31
CA ALA A 249 4.99 4.49 -0.91
C ALA A 249 6.45 4.02 -1.01
N LYS A 250 7.14 4.31 -2.12
CA LYS A 250 8.57 3.99 -2.27
C LYS A 250 9.44 4.67 -1.22
N MET A 251 9.16 5.94 -0.93
CA MET A 251 9.89 6.69 0.09
C MET A 251 9.66 6.11 1.49
N GLU A 252 8.42 5.74 1.82
CA GLU A 252 8.09 5.09 3.10
C GLU A 252 8.76 3.73 3.23
N MET A 253 8.68 2.88 2.21
CA MET A 253 9.38 1.60 2.16
C MET A 253 10.89 1.79 2.37
N ARG A 254 11.49 2.73 1.63
CA ARG A 254 12.92 3.01 1.72
C ARG A 254 13.35 3.39 3.13
N VAL A 255 12.72 4.40 3.74
CA VAL A 255 13.12 4.86 5.07
C VAL A 255 12.87 3.80 6.15
N MET A 256 11.82 2.98 6.02
CA MET A 256 11.55 1.89 6.94
C MET A 256 12.58 0.78 6.80
N LEU A 257 12.90 0.35 5.59
CA LEU A 257 13.92 -0.68 5.33
C LEU A 257 15.32 -0.23 5.77
N GLU A 258 15.69 1.03 5.53
CA GLU A 258 16.97 1.59 6.01
C GLU A 258 17.08 1.49 7.55
N GLU A 259 16.02 1.84 8.29
CA GLU A 259 16.02 1.75 9.76
C GLU A 259 16.00 0.28 10.25
N ILE A 260 15.23 -0.60 9.61
CA ILE A 260 15.18 -2.04 9.95
C ILE A 260 16.54 -2.70 9.68
N LEU A 261 17.07 -2.56 8.47
CA LEU A 261 18.30 -3.21 8.05
C LEU A 261 19.53 -2.76 8.86
N SER A 262 19.55 -1.50 9.30
CA SER A 262 20.68 -0.97 10.08
C SER A 262 20.65 -1.33 11.57
N ARG A 263 19.52 -1.85 12.09
CA ARG A 263 19.30 -1.93 13.55
C ARG A 263 18.69 -3.24 14.04
N MET A 264 18.17 -4.06 13.13
CA MET A 264 17.58 -5.36 13.47
C MET A 264 18.40 -6.46 12.83
N ASP A 265 18.97 -7.34 13.64
CA ASP A 265 19.75 -8.47 13.18
C ASP A 265 19.08 -9.80 13.55
N ASN A 266 19.39 -10.84 12.76
CA ASN A 266 18.97 -12.22 13.03
C ASN A 266 17.45 -12.37 13.24
N MET A 267 16.64 -11.62 12.49
CA MET A 267 15.19 -11.74 12.56
C MET A 267 14.74 -13.14 12.19
N GLN A 268 13.76 -13.66 12.91
CA GLN A 268 13.18 -14.99 12.70
C GLN A 268 11.67 -14.93 12.92
N PHE A 269 10.96 -15.87 12.29
CA PHE A 269 9.54 -16.06 12.60
C PHE A 269 9.36 -16.69 13.98
N ASN A 270 8.45 -16.13 14.76
CA ASN A 270 8.02 -16.69 16.04
C ASN A 270 6.69 -17.46 15.92
N GLY A 271 6.42 -18.03 14.75
CA GLY A 271 5.20 -18.77 14.43
C GLY A 271 4.95 -18.81 12.93
N PRO A 272 3.85 -19.45 12.51
CA PRO A 272 3.49 -19.52 11.11
C PRO A 272 3.04 -18.14 10.58
N VAL A 273 3.39 -17.84 9.34
CA VAL A 273 2.85 -16.67 8.64
C VAL A 273 1.38 -16.95 8.29
N VAL A 274 0.47 -16.11 8.77
CA VAL A 274 -0.97 -16.24 8.53
C VAL A 274 -1.45 -15.13 7.59
N TYR A 275 -2.03 -15.52 6.47
CA TYR A 275 -2.54 -14.59 5.48
C TYR A 275 -3.98 -14.17 5.79
N MET A 276 -4.32 -12.92 5.43
CA MET A 276 -5.68 -12.45 5.35
C MET A 276 -6.46 -13.23 4.29
N LYS A 277 -7.71 -13.57 4.56
CA LYS A 277 -8.62 -14.17 3.58
C LYS A 277 -9.20 -13.08 2.68
N SER A 278 -8.45 -12.72 1.66
CA SER A 278 -8.83 -11.70 0.68
C SER A 278 -8.45 -12.14 -0.73
N ASN A 279 -9.31 -11.85 -1.70
CA ASN A 279 -9.03 -12.00 -3.12
C ASN A 279 -8.54 -10.68 -3.75
N PHE A 280 -8.37 -9.64 -2.95
CA PHE A 280 -8.01 -8.30 -3.41
C PHE A 280 -6.62 -7.87 -2.91
N VAL A 281 -6.30 -8.11 -1.63
CA VAL A 281 -5.03 -7.74 -1.00
C VAL A 281 -4.31 -8.96 -0.45
N GLN A 282 -3.01 -9.06 -0.66
CA GLN A 282 -2.16 -10.12 -0.10
C GLN A 282 -1.73 -9.81 1.35
N GLY A 283 -2.66 -9.41 2.22
CA GLY A 283 -2.35 -9.05 3.60
C GLY A 283 -1.83 -10.23 4.43
N ILE A 284 -0.96 -9.93 5.39
CA ILE A 284 -0.53 -10.82 6.47
C ILE A 284 -1.16 -10.30 7.77
N LYS A 285 -1.64 -11.26 8.62
CA LYS A 285 -2.21 -10.95 9.95
C LYS A 285 -1.16 -10.58 10.96
#